data_890908f231f94fbba2e7c9d6a9f8c464
#
_entry.id   890908f231f94fbba2e7c9d6a9f8c464
#
_cell.length_a   1.000
_cell.length_b   1.000
_cell.length_c   1.000
_cell.angle_alpha   90.00
_cell.angle_beta   90.00
_cell.angle_gamma   90.00
#
_symmetry.space_group_name_H-M   'P 1'
#
loop_
_entity.id
_entity.type
_entity.pdbx_description
1 polymer ?
#
loop_
_entity_poly.entity_id
_entity_poly.type
_entity_poly.pdbx_seq_one_letter_code
_entity_poly.pdbx_strand_id
1 'polypeptide(L)'
;MLQPKRTKFRKQQKGRMKGNAGRGNQLSYGTFGIKSLDSNFLTARQIEAARIAATRFMKREGSIWIMIFPDKPITKKPLEVRMGKGKGAVEYWAAVVKPGRVLFEVSGVPMETAKEALRLAAQKLPVKTKFVVSRDYQA
;
A
#
# COMPACT_ATOMS: atom_id res chain seq x y z
N MET A 1 8.00 -8.24 7.89
CA MET A 1 6.98 -7.31 7.38
C MET A 1 7.38 -5.89 7.70
N LEU A 2 6.89 -4.96 6.90
CA LEU A 2 7.20 -3.55 7.08
C LEU A 2 6.58 -3.02 8.37
N GLN A 3 7.37 -2.29 9.15
CA GLN A 3 6.91 -1.57 10.33
C GLN A 3 7.95 -0.52 10.71
N PRO A 4 7.56 0.58 11.40
CA PRO A 4 8.52 1.60 11.82
C PRO A 4 9.51 1.04 12.84
N LYS A 5 10.76 1.45 12.74
CA LYS A 5 11.79 1.10 13.74
C LYS A 5 11.59 1.89 15.03
N ARG A 6 11.18 3.15 14.91
CA ARG A 6 10.91 4.05 16.02
C ARG A 6 9.65 4.84 15.77
N THR A 7 8.91 5.13 16.83
CA THR A 7 7.72 5.98 16.75
C THR A 7 7.78 7.01 17.88
N LYS A 8 7.29 8.22 17.57
CA LYS A 8 7.15 9.27 18.57
C LYS A 8 6.05 8.93 19.56
N PHE A 9 4.96 8.32 19.05
CA PHE A 9 3.84 7.86 19.87
C PHE A 9 3.54 6.41 19.53
N ARG A 10 3.28 5.59 20.54
CA ARG A 10 2.95 4.16 20.34
C ARG A 10 1.59 3.95 19.70
N LYS A 11 0.65 4.84 20.01
CA LYS A 11 -0.74 4.74 19.55
C LYS A 11 -1.16 6.07 18.95
N GLN A 12 -2.09 6.01 18.00
CA GLN A 12 -2.62 7.19 17.32
C GLN A 12 -4.13 7.07 17.21
N GLN A 13 -4.79 8.21 17.05
CA GLN A 13 -6.22 8.22 16.76
C GLN A 13 -6.42 7.70 15.34
N LYS A 14 -7.51 6.93 15.14
CA LYS A 14 -7.84 6.37 13.84
C LYS A 14 -8.07 7.47 12.81
N GLY A 15 -8.77 8.53 13.16
CA GLY A 15 -9.02 9.64 12.27
C GLY A 15 -9.95 9.30 11.12
N ARG A 16 -10.11 10.26 10.22
CA ARG A 16 -10.90 10.13 8.99
C ARG A 16 -10.01 10.40 7.79
N MET A 17 -10.18 9.61 6.74
CA MET A 17 -9.45 9.78 5.49
C MET A 17 -10.29 10.61 4.54
N LYS A 18 -9.97 11.89 4.41
CA LYS A 18 -10.69 12.81 3.51
C LYS A 18 -9.77 13.31 2.42
N GLY A 19 -10.36 13.63 1.26
CA GLY A 19 -9.65 14.24 0.15
C GLY A 19 -8.85 13.26 -0.68
N ASN A 20 -8.09 13.81 -1.60
CA ASN A 20 -7.23 13.05 -2.51
C ASN A 20 -5.77 13.14 -2.07
N ALA A 21 -4.94 12.25 -2.60
CA ALA A 21 -3.51 12.28 -2.32
C ALA A 21 -2.87 13.53 -2.92
N GLY A 22 -2.26 14.37 -2.06
CA GLY A 22 -1.52 15.54 -2.49
C GLY A 22 -0.07 15.23 -2.84
N ARG A 23 0.46 14.12 -2.32
CA ARG A 23 1.81 13.64 -2.59
C ARG A 23 1.78 12.17 -2.91
N GLY A 24 2.79 11.69 -3.63
CA GLY A 24 2.85 10.29 -4.03
C GLY A 24 1.78 9.93 -5.05
N ASN A 25 1.34 10.89 -5.86
CA ASN A 25 0.32 10.68 -6.87
C ASN A 25 0.90 10.55 -8.28
N GLN A 26 2.22 10.53 -8.42
CA GLN A 26 2.93 10.36 -9.69
C GLN A 26 4.02 9.31 -9.55
N LEU A 27 4.34 8.65 -10.68
CA LEU A 27 5.44 7.68 -10.69
C LEU A 27 6.78 8.40 -10.53
N SER A 28 7.64 7.85 -9.67
CA SER A 28 8.95 8.43 -9.35
C SER A 28 10.11 7.57 -9.85
N TYR A 29 10.06 6.26 -9.65
CA TYR A 29 11.15 5.34 -9.96
C TYR A 29 10.83 4.38 -11.10
N GLY A 30 9.59 3.94 -11.18
CA GLY A 30 9.18 2.93 -12.13
C GLY A 30 8.60 3.50 -13.40
N THR A 31 8.49 2.64 -14.41
CA THR A 31 7.81 2.95 -15.68
C THR A 31 6.31 2.72 -15.59
N PHE A 32 5.91 1.76 -14.77
CA PHE A 32 4.52 1.36 -14.58
C PHE A 32 4.17 1.36 -13.10
N GLY A 33 2.90 1.50 -12.78
CA GLY A 33 2.46 1.45 -11.40
C GLY A 33 0.97 1.29 -11.28
N ILE A 34 0.50 1.20 -10.03
CA ILE A 34 -0.93 1.22 -9.72
C ILE A 34 -1.22 2.32 -8.71
N LYS A 35 -2.32 3.02 -8.95
CA LYS A 35 -2.85 4.04 -8.04
C LYS A 35 -4.11 3.54 -7.37
N SER A 36 -4.31 3.93 -6.12
CA SER A 36 -5.58 3.67 -5.44
C SER A 36 -6.67 4.60 -5.97
N LEU A 37 -7.87 4.06 -6.12
CA LEU A 37 -9.07 4.83 -6.44
C LEU A 37 -9.93 5.08 -5.21
N ASP A 38 -9.61 4.42 -4.10
CA ASP A 38 -10.38 4.49 -2.85
C ASP A 38 -9.51 4.95 -1.70
N SER A 39 -10.18 5.34 -0.60
CA SER A 39 -9.51 5.58 0.68
C SER A 39 -9.65 4.35 1.56
N ASN A 40 -8.55 3.89 2.14
CA ASN A 40 -8.57 2.77 3.08
C ASN A 40 -7.24 2.66 3.82
N PHE A 41 -7.21 1.81 4.84
CA PHE A 41 -5.97 1.38 5.48
C PHE A 41 -5.46 0.13 4.78
N LEU A 42 -4.20 0.12 4.41
CA LEU A 42 -3.54 -1.06 3.86
C LEU A 42 -2.60 -1.61 4.93
N THR A 43 -2.87 -2.83 5.38
CA THR A 43 -2.05 -3.44 6.44
C THR A 43 -0.70 -3.88 5.89
N ALA A 44 0.31 -3.99 6.77
CA ALA A 44 1.62 -4.49 6.40
C ALA A 44 1.54 -5.87 5.74
N ARG A 45 0.63 -6.72 6.20
CA ARG A 45 0.42 -8.06 5.62
C ARG A 45 -0.13 -7.98 4.20
N GLN A 46 -1.08 -7.09 3.95
CA GLN A 46 -1.64 -6.89 2.61
C GLN A 46 -0.58 -6.37 1.63
N ILE A 47 0.23 -5.41 2.06
CA ILE A 47 1.30 -4.86 1.25
C ILE A 47 2.31 -5.96 0.89
N GLU A 48 2.71 -6.76 1.86
CA GLU A 48 3.66 -7.86 1.62
C GLU A 48 3.08 -8.93 0.70
N ALA A 49 1.81 -9.29 0.88
CA ALA A 49 1.14 -10.25 0.02
C ALA A 49 1.08 -9.75 -1.44
N ALA A 50 0.79 -8.47 -1.63
CA ALA A 50 0.74 -7.86 -2.96
C ALA A 50 2.12 -7.88 -3.63
N ARG A 51 3.16 -7.50 -2.88
CA ARG A 51 4.54 -7.53 -3.38
C ARG A 51 4.94 -8.94 -3.84
N ILE A 52 4.66 -9.94 -3.03
CA ILE A 52 4.98 -11.32 -3.34
C ILE A 52 4.25 -11.79 -4.60
N ALA A 53 2.95 -11.46 -4.72
CA ALA A 53 2.16 -11.85 -5.90
C ALA A 53 2.75 -11.26 -7.19
N ALA A 54 3.11 -9.99 -7.17
CA ALA A 54 3.71 -9.32 -8.32
C ALA A 54 5.08 -9.91 -8.66
N THR A 55 5.93 -10.11 -7.65
CA THR A 55 7.29 -10.64 -7.84
C THR A 55 7.26 -12.06 -8.41
N ARG A 56 6.35 -12.89 -7.95
CA ARG A 56 6.21 -14.27 -8.48
C ARG A 56 5.83 -14.27 -9.95
N PHE A 57 4.91 -13.41 -10.34
CA PHE A 57 4.51 -13.34 -11.75
C PHE A 57 5.64 -12.87 -12.63
N MET A 58 6.43 -11.89 -12.18
CA MET A 58 7.57 -11.35 -12.93
C MET A 58 8.78 -12.29 -12.92
N LYS A 59 8.72 -13.40 -12.21
CA LYS A 59 9.82 -14.38 -12.09
C LYS A 59 11.15 -13.73 -11.68
N ARG A 60 11.06 -12.73 -10.81
CA ARG A 60 12.19 -11.93 -10.31
C ARG A 60 12.91 -11.09 -11.39
N GLU A 61 12.28 -10.93 -12.55
CA GLU A 61 12.77 -9.99 -13.55
C GLU A 61 12.30 -8.57 -13.20
N GLY A 62 13.10 -7.58 -13.56
CA GLY A 62 12.77 -6.19 -13.27
C GLY A 62 12.87 -5.83 -11.80
N SER A 63 12.34 -4.66 -11.48
CA SER A 63 12.36 -4.11 -10.12
C SER A 63 10.96 -3.68 -9.72
N ILE A 64 10.63 -3.85 -8.43
CA ILE A 64 9.37 -3.37 -7.86
C ILE A 64 9.68 -2.48 -6.67
N TRP A 65 8.98 -1.34 -6.58
CA TRP A 65 9.09 -0.41 -5.46
C TRP A 65 7.76 -0.33 -4.74
N ILE A 66 7.80 -0.47 -3.42
CA ILE A 66 6.65 -0.24 -2.56
C ILE A 66 6.66 1.25 -2.21
N MET A 67 5.65 1.99 -2.68
CA MET A 67 5.62 3.45 -2.54
C MET A 67 4.83 3.92 -1.32
N ILE A 68 4.34 2.99 -0.51
CA ILE A 68 3.62 3.28 0.72
C ILE A 68 4.29 2.55 1.88
N PHE A 69 4.14 3.09 3.08
CA PHE A 69 4.72 2.47 4.26
C PHE A 69 3.66 2.39 5.38
N PRO A 70 3.53 1.24 6.04
CA PRO A 70 2.55 1.06 7.10
C PRO A 70 3.08 1.65 8.42
N ASP A 71 2.90 2.95 8.58
CA ASP A 71 3.43 3.70 9.73
C ASP A 71 2.36 4.03 10.77
N LYS A 72 1.10 3.73 10.53
CA LYS A 72 0.02 3.99 11.47
C LYS A 72 -0.28 2.76 12.32
N PRO A 73 -0.17 2.86 13.66
CA PRO A 73 -0.52 1.75 14.54
C PRO A 73 -2.04 1.66 14.68
N ILE A 74 -2.59 0.48 14.41
CA ILE A 74 -4.02 0.20 14.57
C ILE A 74 -4.20 -0.65 15.82
N THR A 75 -5.04 -0.18 16.73
CA THR A 75 -5.30 -0.86 17.99
C THR A 75 -6.62 -1.62 17.93
N LYS A 76 -6.69 -2.70 18.69
CA LYS A 76 -7.92 -3.47 18.83
C LYS A 76 -8.01 -4.00 20.24
N LYS A 77 -9.21 -3.91 20.83
CA LYS A 77 -9.49 -4.54 22.12
C LYS A 77 -10.02 -5.95 21.87
N PRO A 78 -9.69 -6.93 22.74
CA PRO A 78 -10.33 -8.23 22.68
C PRO A 78 -11.85 -8.09 22.80
N LEU A 79 -12.59 -8.99 22.19
CA LEU A 79 -14.06 -8.98 22.25
C LEU A 79 -14.59 -9.06 23.68
N GLU A 80 -13.83 -9.66 24.58
CA GLU A 80 -14.20 -9.84 25.98
C GLU A 80 -14.00 -8.61 26.86
N VAL A 81 -13.30 -7.58 26.36
CA VAL A 81 -12.97 -6.39 27.13
C VAL A 81 -14.02 -5.31 26.86
N ARG A 82 -14.57 -4.76 27.93
CA ARG A 82 -15.55 -3.67 27.86
C ARG A 82 -14.88 -2.39 27.37
N MET A 83 -15.64 -1.58 26.63
CA MET A 83 -15.19 -0.26 26.21
C MET A 83 -14.97 0.66 27.40
N GLY A 84 -14.04 1.62 27.27
CA GLY A 84 -13.85 2.67 28.25
C GLY A 84 -12.65 2.53 29.19
N LYS A 85 -11.94 1.42 29.19
CA LYS A 85 -10.75 1.23 30.03
C LYS A 85 -9.45 1.56 29.30
N GLY A 86 -9.46 2.65 28.51
CA GLY A 86 -8.31 3.08 27.75
C GLY A 86 -8.24 2.42 26.39
N LYS A 87 -7.23 2.84 25.60
CA LYS A 87 -7.03 2.37 24.23
C LYS A 87 -6.41 0.97 24.23
N GLY A 88 -6.89 0.12 23.34
CA GLY A 88 -6.35 -1.24 23.20
C GLY A 88 -4.89 -1.26 22.78
N ALA A 89 -4.28 -2.45 22.80
CA ALA A 89 -2.92 -2.64 22.36
C ALA A 89 -2.83 -2.52 20.84
N VAL A 90 -1.64 -2.14 20.34
CA VAL A 90 -1.37 -2.10 18.90
C VAL A 90 -1.41 -3.54 18.37
N GLU A 91 -2.30 -3.80 17.41
CA GLU A 91 -2.47 -5.12 16.81
C GLU A 91 -1.68 -5.25 15.50
N TYR A 92 -1.70 -4.19 14.67
CA TYR A 92 -1.00 -4.21 13.39
C TYR A 92 -0.69 -2.79 12.94
N TRP A 93 0.19 -2.70 11.94
CA TRP A 93 0.56 -1.44 11.31
C TRP A 93 -0.12 -1.33 9.95
N ALA A 94 -0.52 -0.13 9.58
CA ALA A 94 -1.20 0.12 8.33
C ALA A 94 -0.75 1.43 7.69
N ALA A 95 -0.84 1.49 6.36
CA ALA A 95 -0.65 2.73 5.60
C ALA A 95 -2.01 3.38 5.36
N VAL A 96 -2.08 4.69 5.54
CA VAL A 96 -3.27 5.48 5.19
C VAL A 96 -3.18 5.80 3.71
N VAL A 97 -4.15 5.34 2.93
CA VAL A 97 -4.17 5.53 1.48
C VAL A 97 -5.39 6.34 1.08
N LYS A 98 -5.17 7.36 0.27
CA LYS A 98 -6.21 8.21 -0.29
C LYS A 98 -6.27 8.03 -1.81
N PRO A 99 -7.40 8.37 -2.46
CA PRO A 99 -7.50 8.27 -3.92
C PRO A 99 -6.38 9.03 -4.62
N GLY A 100 -5.77 8.41 -5.62
CA GLY A 100 -4.67 8.98 -6.39
C GLY A 100 -3.29 8.59 -5.91
N ARG A 101 -3.18 7.94 -4.74
CA ARG A 101 -1.87 7.50 -4.22
C ARG A 101 -1.32 6.35 -5.04
N VAL A 102 -0.06 6.47 -5.47
CA VAL A 102 0.67 5.37 -6.11
C VAL A 102 1.06 4.36 -5.04
N LEU A 103 0.71 3.10 -5.24
CA LEU A 103 0.95 2.04 -4.26
C LEU A 103 2.22 1.27 -4.56
N PHE A 104 2.40 0.86 -5.81
CA PHE A 104 3.55 0.10 -6.28
C PHE A 104 4.01 0.65 -7.62
N GLU A 105 5.32 0.59 -7.85
CA GLU A 105 5.91 0.92 -9.15
C GLU A 105 6.77 -0.23 -9.63
N VAL A 106 6.83 -0.43 -10.93
CA VAL A 106 7.55 -1.53 -11.57
C VAL A 106 8.32 -0.99 -12.76
N SER A 107 9.52 -1.52 -12.99
CA SER A 107 10.27 -1.28 -14.22
C SER A 107 11.10 -2.50 -14.61
N GLY A 108 11.65 -2.48 -15.82
CA GLY A 108 12.52 -3.54 -16.30
C GLY A 108 11.81 -4.75 -16.88
N VAL A 109 10.50 -4.66 -17.11
CA VAL A 109 9.68 -5.71 -17.72
C VAL A 109 8.77 -5.09 -18.78
N PRO A 110 8.30 -5.90 -19.76
CA PRO A 110 7.33 -5.40 -20.76
C PRO A 110 6.02 -4.94 -20.10
N MET A 111 5.33 -4.04 -20.77
CA MET A 111 4.06 -3.47 -20.26
C MET A 111 3.05 -4.57 -19.92
N GLU A 112 2.91 -5.58 -20.78
CA GLU A 112 1.96 -6.68 -20.56
C GLU A 112 2.28 -7.44 -19.28
N THR A 113 3.55 -7.75 -19.06
CA THR A 113 4.00 -8.43 -17.84
C THR A 113 3.75 -7.56 -16.61
N ALA A 114 4.11 -6.29 -16.69
CA ALA A 114 3.89 -5.35 -15.58
C ALA A 114 2.40 -5.20 -15.26
N LYS A 115 1.56 -5.08 -16.27
CA LYS A 115 0.11 -4.93 -16.10
C LYS A 115 -0.49 -6.13 -15.38
N GLU A 116 -0.13 -7.34 -15.79
CA GLU A 116 -0.63 -8.56 -15.16
C GLU A 116 -0.07 -8.74 -13.75
N ALA A 117 1.22 -8.47 -13.53
CA ALA A 117 1.82 -8.54 -12.20
C ALA A 117 1.14 -7.60 -11.22
N LEU A 118 0.90 -6.37 -11.64
CA LEU A 118 0.24 -5.38 -10.79
C LEU A 118 -1.25 -5.68 -10.59
N ARG A 119 -1.91 -6.31 -11.57
CA ARG A 119 -3.28 -6.79 -11.40
C ARG A 119 -3.35 -7.85 -10.29
N LEU A 120 -2.41 -8.78 -10.29
CA LEU A 120 -2.35 -9.82 -9.26
C LEU A 120 -2.05 -9.20 -7.88
N ALA A 121 -1.16 -8.22 -7.84
CA ALA A 121 -0.88 -7.50 -6.60
C ALA A 121 -2.14 -6.79 -6.08
N ALA A 122 -2.89 -6.13 -6.96
CA ALA A 122 -4.09 -5.41 -6.60
C ALA A 122 -5.17 -6.30 -6.00
N GLN A 123 -5.24 -7.57 -6.43
CA GLN A 123 -6.20 -8.52 -5.87
C GLN A 123 -5.97 -8.80 -4.38
N LYS A 124 -4.78 -8.53 -3.86
CA LYS A 124 -4.45 -8.71 -2.44
C LYS A 124 -4.77 -7.47 -1.61
N LEU A 125 -5.22 -6.39 -2.24
CA LEU A 125 -5.45 -5.12 -1.59
C LEU A 125 -6.95 -4.84 -1.46
N PRO A 126 -7.39 -4.14 -0.40
CA PRO A 126 -8.80 -3.84 -0.18
C PRO A 126 -9.30 -2.60 -0.91
N VAL A 127 -8.56 -2.10 -1.89
CA VAL A 127 -8.91 -0.90 -2.64
C VAL A 127 -8.98 -1.21 -4.12
N LYS A 128 -9.79 -0.44 -4.84
CA LYS A 128 -9.78 -0.46 -6.30
C LYS A 128 -8.57 0.31 -6.79
N THR A 129 -7.96 -0.17 -7.84
CA THR A 129 -6.71 0.40 -8.37
C THR A 129 -6.83 0.69 -9.86
N LYS A 130 -5.94 1.56 -10.34
CA LYS A 130 -5.81 1.88 -11.75
C LYS A 130 -4.36 1.71 -12.17
N PHE A 131 -4.13 0.99 -13.25
CA PHE A 131 -2.80 0.86 -13.85
C PHE A 131 -2.40 2.18 -14.49
N VAL A 132 -1.19 2.64 -14.23
CA VAL A 132 -0.66 3.88 -14.77
C VAL A 132 0.70 3.67 -15.39
N VAL A 133 1.02 4.51 -16.36
CA VAL A 133 2.26 4.46 -17.13
C VAL A 133 2.97 5.80 -16.98
N SER A 134 4.31 5.77 -16.90
CA SER A 134 5.10 6.98 -16.82
C SER A 134 4.89 7.86 -18.05
N ARG A 135 4.93 9.18 -17.86
CA ARG A 135 4.85 10.15 -18.96
C ARG A 135 5.97 9.96 -19.97
N ASP A 136 7.13 9.50 -19.53
CA ASP A 136 8.31 9.34 -20.35
C ASP A 136 8.37 7.99 -21.05
N TYR A 137 7.37 7.14 -20.84
CA TYR A 137 7.35 5.80 -21.46
C TYR A 137 7.11 5.89 -22.96
N GLN A 138 7.97 5.24 -23.72
CA GLN A 138 7.83 5.08 -25.16
C GLN A 138 7.76 3.59 -25.47
N ALA A 139 6.71 3.23 -26.21
CA ALA A 139 6.48 1.84 -26.58
C ALA A 139 7.53 1.35 -27.62
#